data_a91644d71d40318b01f06361aaea5b75
#
_entry.id   a91644d71d40318b01f06361aaea5b75
#
_cell.length_a   1.000
_cell.length_b   1.000
_cell.length_c   1.000
_cell.angle_alpha   90.00
_cell.angle_beta   90.00
_cell.angle_gamma   90.00
#
_symmetry.space_group_name_H-M   'P 1'
#
loop_
_entity.id
_entity.type
_entity.pdbx_description
1 polymer ?
#
loop_
_entity_poly.entity_id
_entity_poly.type
_entity_poly.pdbx_seq_one_letter_code
_entity_poly.pdbx_strand_id
1 'polypeptide(L)'
;MLRKKTFQNKVAASRYSLPITATLATLVWVAVGLLVSNIWVEFAFTAMSTLLMVELNNRNALMRTYSRMVSCSFLALMTMAGLPQLSLKSSIVTMCFIAFYLIIWNCYQDKRSTGWTFYAFACIGLASMVFVQIGYFMPILWIMMMVFTLSFSVKTFFASLVGLIVPYWFAAGYFFYTDNIQGLADHFCEFINYSELFDYSQVTDHQVLNLGFVTLLTIIGSIHFIRTSYGDKIRTRMIYETIIMISVACIIFIVLQPRHIQELGGILIVNTAPLIAHFITFTRGKFTNISFILLLIMLVLIMAYNILVPESILL
;
A
#
# COMPACT_ATOMS: atom_id res chain seq x y z
N MET A 1 8.80 -36.96 14.94
CA MET A 1 7.51 -36.40 15.41
C MET A 1 7.04 -35.30 14.48
N LEU A 2 5.96 -35.49 13.74
CA LEU A 2 5.32 -34.46 12.93
C LEU A 2 4.71 -33.42 13.88
N ARG A 3 5.30 -32.23 13.94
CA ARG A 3 4.84 -31.13 14.80
C ARG A 3 3.44 -30.74 14.36
N LYS A 4 2.45 -30.82 15.24
CA LYS A 4 1.04 -30.50 14.96
C LYS A 4 0.97 -29.05 14.44
N LYS A 5 0.41 -28.85 13.22
CA LYS A 5 0.27 -27.50 12.63
C LYS A 5 -0.58 -26.63 13.53
N THR A 6 -0.08 -25.47 13.91
CA THR A 6 -0.83 -24.45 14.67
C THR A 6 -1.97 -23.86 13.83
N PHE A 7 -2.93 -23.18 14.45
CA PHE A 7 -4.04 -22.52 13.75
C PHE A 7 -3.52 -21.53 12.68
N GLN A 8 -2.56 -20.65 13.05
CA GLN A 8 -1.87 -19.74 12.14
C GLN A 8 -1.34 -20.46 10.88
N ASN A 9 -0.61 -21.57 11.05
CA ASN A 9 -0.04 -22.31 9.92
C ASN A 9 -1.09 -23.01 9.05
N LYS A 10 -2.24 -23.39 9.63
CA LYS A 10 -3.37 -23.92 8.85
C LYS A 10 -3.99 -22.86 7.97
N VAL A 11 -4.23 -21.66 8.51
CA VAL A 11 -4.76 -20.52 7.77
C VAL A 11 -3.79 -20.09 6.67
N ALA A 12 -2.49 -19.95 6.97
CA ALA A 12 -1.48 -19.51 6.02
C ALA A 12 -1.31 -20.46 4.82
N ALA A 13 -1.49 -21.76 5.02
CA ALA A 13 -1.38 -22.78 3.97
C ALA A 13 -2.72 -23.08 3.26
N SER A 14 -3.84 -22.52 3.72
CA SER A 14 -5.17 -22.81 3.19
C SER A 14 -5.38 -22.12 1.83
N ARG A 15 -5.99 -22.83 0.90
CA ARG A 15 -6.46 -22.26 -0.38
C ARG A 15 -7.72 -21.41 -0.19
N TYR A 16 -8.46 -21.63 0.87
CA TYR A 16 -9.71 -20.95 1.19
C TYR A 16 -9.52 -19.66 1.99
N SER A 17 -8.30 -19.32 2.42
CA SER A 17 -8.05 -18.12 3.22
C SER A 17 -8.50 -16.85 2.49
N LEU A 18 -8.16 -16.70 1.20
CA LEU A 18 -8.56 -15.51 0.43
C LEU A 18 -10.07 -15.47 0.15
N PRO A 19 -10.75 -16.51 -0.32
CA PRO A 19 -12.21 -16.50 -0.43
C PRO A 19 -12.92 -16.16 0.88
N ILE A 20 -12.49 -16.73 2.02
CA ILE A 20 -13.10 -16.46 3.33
C ILE A 20 -12.89 -14.98 3.73
N THR A 21 -11.67 -14.45 3.60
CA THR A 21 -11.42 -13.03 3.91
C THR A 21 -12.18 -12.11 2.94
N ALA A 22 -12.30 -12.48 1.67
CA ALA A 22 -13.05 -11.70 0.68
C ALA A 22 -14.55 -11.67 1.00
N THR A 23 -15.15 -12.80 1.36
CA THR A 23 -16.57 -12.83 1.76
C THR A 23 -16.83 -12.02 3.02
N LEU A 24 -15.97 -12.14 4.05
CA LEU A 24 -16.10 -11.36 5.28
C LEU A 24 -15.93 -9.85 4.99
N ALA A 25 -14.93 -9.47 4.23
CA ALA A 25 -14.72 -8.07 3.82
C ALA A 25 -15.93 -7.54 3.04
N THR A 26 -16.45 -8.29 2.05
CA THR A 26 -17.63 -7.89 1.29
C THR A 26 -18.85 -7.71 2.18
N LEU A 27 -19.08 -8.60 3.14
CA LEU A 27 -20.20 -8.47 4.09
C LEU A 27 -20.07 -7.18 4.92
N VAL A 28 -18.87 -6.85 5.38
CA VAL A 28 -18.63 -5.60 6.13
C VAL A 28 -18.86 -4.38 5.23
N TRP A 29 -18.34 -4.39 4.00
CA TRP A 29 -18.52 -3.29 3.05
C TRP A 29 -19.99 -3.09 2.66
N VAL A 30 -20.74 -4.17 2.46
CA VAL A 30 -22.19 -4.11 2.20
C VAL A 30 -22.94 -3.56 3.42
N ALA A 31 -22.63 -4.04 4.62
CA ALA A 31 -23.26 -3.56 5.85
C ALA A 31 -23.05 -2.05 6.07
N VAL A 32 -21.83 -1.56 5.84
CA VAL A 32 -21.50 -0.12 5.93
C VAL A 32 -22.10 0.65 4.76
N GLY A 33 -22.09 0.09 3.54
CA GLY A 33 -22.70 0.72 2.36
C GLY A 33 -24.21 0.92 2.44
N LEU A 34 -24.90 0.12 3.26
CA LEU A 34 -26.33 0.35 3.58
C LEU A 34 -26.52 1.52 4.54
N LEU A 35 -25.49 1.87 5.32
CA LEU A 35 -25.51 2.95 6.31
C LEU A 35 -24.93 4.26 5.74
N VAL A 36 -23.95 4.15 4.84
CA VAL A 36 -23.23 5.29 4.24
C VAL A 36 -23.40 5.24 2.72
N SER A 37 -23.90 6.30 2.13
CA SER A 37 -24.02 6.41 0.66
C SER A 37 -22.65 6.62 -0.01
N ASN A 38 -22.50 6.07 -1.23
CA ASN A 38 -21.39 6.34 -2.17
C ASN A 38 -20.01 5.70 -1.88
N ILE A 39 -19.94 4.56 -1.19
CA ILE A 39 -18.66 3.84 -0.99
C ILE A 39 -18.40 2.71 -2.03
N TRP A 40 -19.28 2.55 -3.02
CA TRP A 40 -19.21 1.45 -3.97
C TRP A 40 -18.02 1.54 -4.93
N VAL A 41 -17.62 2.78 -5.25
CA VAL A 41 -16.48 3.04 -6.12
C VAL A 41 -15.18 2.67 -5.42
N GLU A 42 -15.04 3.08 -4.15
CA GLU A 42 -13.89 2.71 -3.29
C GLU A 42 -13.82 1.20 -3.06
N PHE A 43 -14.97 0.54 -2.90
CA PHE A 43 -15.04 -0.91 -2.84
C PHE A 43 -14.52 -1.57 -4.11
N ALA A 44 -14.93 -1.08 -5.30
CA ALA A 44 -14.45 -1.60 -6.58
C ALA A 44 -12.93 -1.43 -6.73
N PHE A 45 -12.37 -0.25 -6.37
CA PHE A 45 -10.93 -0.02 -6.37
C PHE A 45 -10.20 -0.93 -5.38
N THR A 46 -10.75 -1.17 -4.20
CA THR A 46 -10.18 -2.08 -3.19
C THR A 46 -10.19 -3.53 -3.69
N ALA A 47 -11.25 -3.97 -4.35
CA ALA A 47 -11.34 -5.29 -4.95
C ALA A 47 -10.29 -5.46 -6.08
N MET A 48 -10.18 -4.48 -7.00
CA MET A 48 -9.14 -4.48 -8.04
C MET A 48 -7.73 -4.48 -7.44
N SER A 49 -7.47 -3.64 -6.44
CA SER A 49 -6.20 -3.59 -5.72
C SER A 49 -5.85 -4.94 -5.08
N THR A 50 -6.85 -5.64 -4.54
CA THR A 50 -6.65 -7.00 -3.99
C THR A 50 -6.25 -8.00 -5.07
N LEU A 51 -6.86 -7.95 -6.26
CA LEU A 51 -6.47 -8.78 -7.40
C LEU A 51 -5.05 -8.46 -7.86
N LEU A 52 -4.67 -7.19 -7.93
CA LEU A 52 -3.30 -6.79 -8.25
C LEU A 52 -2.30 -7.28 -7.18
N MET A 53 -2.66 -7.31 -5.90
CA MET A 53 -1.83 -7.88 -4.84
C MET A 53 -1.68 -9.41 -4.95
N VAL A 54 -2.72 -10.12 -5.43
CA VAL A 54 -2.59 -11.55 -5.78
C VAL A 54 -1.56 -11.73 -6.88
N GLU A 55 -1.65 -10.91 -7.93
CA GLU A 55 -0.75 -10.99 -9.08
C GLU A 55 0.69 -10.59 -8.68
N LEU A 56 0.85 -9.56 -7.85
CA LEU A 56 2.14 -9.14 -7.30
C LEU A 56 2.84 -10.29 -6.56
N ASN A 57 2.10 -10.99 -5.69
CA ASN A 57 2.61 -12.16 -4.98
C ASN A 57 2.99 -13.31 -5.94
N ASN A 58 2.15 -13.58 -6.94
CA ASN A 58 2.37 -14.68 -7.87
C ASN A 58 3.57 -14.43 -8.79
N ARG A 59 3.64 -13.25 -9.43
CA ARG A 59 4.73 -12.90 -10.38
C ARG A 59 6.08 -12.80 -9.71
N ASN A 60 6.13 -12.23 -8.52
CA ASN A 60 7.40 -11.96 -7.86
C ASN A 60 7.78 -13.05 -6.84
N ALA A 61 6.95 -14.07 -6.67
CA ALA A 61 7.17 -15.16 -5.71
C ALA A 61 7.57 -14.62 -4.31
N LEU A 62 6.76 -13.65 -3.80
CA LEU A 62 7.04 -13.01 -2.52
C LEU A 62 7.08 -14.02 -1.37
N MET A 63 6.32 -15.11 -1.49
CA MET A 63 6.31 -16.19 -0.51
C MET A 63 7.03 -17.43 -1.06
N ARG A 64 7.96 -18.01 -0.27
CA ARG A 64 8.67 -19.27 -0.58
C ARG A 64 7.74 -20.47 -0.72
N THR A 65 6.62 -20.43 -0.03
CA THR A 65 5.59 -21.47 -0.02
C THR A 65 4.29 -20.91 -0.57
N TYR A 66 3.45 -21.79 -1.10
CA TYR A 66 2.12 -21.36 -1.52
C TYR A 66 1.37 -20.74 -0.34
N SER A 67 1.03 -19.45 -0.45
CA SER A 67 0.24 -18.74 0.54
C SER A 67 -0.49 -17.55 -0.12
N ARG A 68 -1.73 -17.36 0.24
CA ARG A 68 -2.55 -16.21 -0.16
C ARG A 68 -2.52 -15.07 0.88
N MET A 69 -1.67 -15.20 1.91
CA MET A 69 -1.66 -14.28 3.04
C MET A 69 -1.34 -12.83 2.67
N VAL A 70 -0.58 -12.55 1.60
CA VAL A 70 -0.32 -11.18 1.12
C VAL A 70 -1.62 -10.46 0.80
N SER A 71 -2.46 -11.08 -0.03
CA SER A 71 -3.74 -10.50 -0.43
C SER A 71 -4.77 -10.51 0.70
N CYS A 72 -4.74 -11.55 1.56
CA CYS A 72 -5.61 -11.61 2.74
C CYS A 72 -5.29 -10.48 3.73
N SER A 73 -4.01 -10.27 4.02
CA SER A 73 -3.55 -9.19 4.91
C SER A 73 -3.87 -7.82 4.33
N PHE A 74 -3.65 -7.62 3.02
CA PHE A 74 -4.00 -6.38 2.33
C PHE A 74 -5.49 -6.08 2.47
N LEU A 75 -6.35 -7.02 2.07
CA LEU A 75 -7.79 -6.84 2.10
C LEU A 75 -8.32 -6.61 3.54
N ALA A 76 -7.79 -7.35 4.51
CA ALA A 76 -8.18 -7.18 5.91
C ALA A 76 -7.79 -5.79 6.46
N LEU A 77 -6.56 -5.31 6.17
CA LEU A 77 -6.10 -3.99 6.59
C LEU A 77 -6.85 -2.86 5.87
N MET A 78 -7.11 -3.00 4.55
CA MET A 78 -7.91 -2.02 3.81
C MET A 78 -9.36 -1.96 4.30
N THR A 79 -9.97 -3.09 4.65
CA THR A 79 -11.33 -3.11 5.22
C THR A 79 -11.35 -2.48 6.61
N MET A 80 -10.33 -2.73 7.44
CA MET A 80 -10.24 -2.13 8.79
C MET A 80 -10.04 -0.61 8.72
N ALA A 81 -9.05 -0.15 7.95
CA ALA A 81 -8.64 1.26 7.94
C ALA A 81 -9.48 2.11 6.99
N GLY A 82 -10.11 1.49 5.99
CA GLY A 82 -10.85 2.21 4.94
C GLY A 82 -12.27 2.59 5.31
N LEU A 83 -12.86 2.03 6.35
CA LEU A 83 -14.24 2.28 6.73
C LEU A 83 -14.29 3.17 7.98
N PRO A 84 -14.85 4.36 7.92
CA PRO A 84 -15.52 5.12 6.83
C PRO A 84 -14.62 6.14 6.10
N GLN A 85 -13.33 6.14 6.31
CA GLN A 85 -12.39 7.22 5.96
C GLN A 85 -11.72 7.07 4.58
N LEU A 86 -12.01 6.00 3.81
CA LEU A 86 -11.36 5.80 2.53
C LEU A 86 -11.88 6.82 1.50
N SER A 87 -11.01 7.75 1.11
CA SER A 87 -11.31 8.64 0.00
C SER A 87 -11.06 7.96 -1.34
N LEU A 88 -11.81 8.36 -2.37
CA LEU A 88 -11.57 7.90 -3.74
C LEU A 88 -10.12 8.18 -4.17
N LYS A 89 -9.57 9.33 -3.73
CA LYS A 89 -8.16 9.70 -3.96
C LYS A 89 -7.20 8.64 -3.43
N SER A 90 -7.36 8.24 -2.15
CA SER A 90 -6.54 7.21 -1.53
C SER A 90 -6.64 5.86 -2.24
N SER A 91 -7.84 5.47 -2.67
CA SER A 91 -8.08 4.20 -3.38
C SER A 91 -7.37 4.16 -4.74
N ILE A 92 -7.43 5.25 -5.52
CA ILE A 92 -6.74 5.38 -6.80
C ILE A 92 -5.22 5.35 -6.60
N VAL A 93 -4.70 6.13 -5.66
CA VAL A 93 -3.26 6.18 -5.34
C VAL A 93 -2.75 4.80 -4.93
N THR A 94 -3.48 4.10 -4.07
CA THR A 94 -3.16 2.74 -3.62
C THR A 94 -3.08 1.77 -4.80
N MET A 95 -4.08 1.78 -5.69
CA MET A 95 -4.12 0.92 -6.87
C MET A 95 -2.96 1.21 -7.83
N CYS A 96 -2.70 2.48 -8.11
CA CYS A 96 -1.60 2.89 -9.00
C CYS A 96 -0.24 2.49 -8.40
N PHE A 97 -0.08 2.56 -7.08
CA PHE A 97 1.15 2.18 -6.40
C PHE A 97 1.41 0.66 -6.46
N ILE A 98 0.37 -0.17 -6.33
CA ILE A 98 0.48 -1.62 -6.54
C ILE A 98 0.84 -1.93 -8.00
N ALA A 99 0.21 -1.24 -8.97
CA ALA A 99 0.53 -1.38 -10.38
C ALA A 99 1.98 -0.98 -10.68
N PHE A 100 2.48 0.10 -10.07
CA PHE A 100 3.89 0.46 -10.13
C PHE A 100 4.79 -0.69 -9.67
N TYR A 101 4.52 -1.30 -8.51
CA TYR A 101 5.29 -2.45 -8.04
C TYR A 101 5.24 -3.64 -9.00
N LEU A 102 4.08 -3.96 -9.56
CA LEU A 102 3.95 -5.05 -10.54
C LEU A 102 4.85 -4.86 -11.76
N ILE A 103 4.99 -3.62 -12.22
CA ILE A 103 5.69 -3.29 -13.46
C ILE A 103 7.18 -3.12 -13.20
N ILE A 104 7.59 -2.39 -12.15
CA ILE A 104 8.98 -2.02 -11.93
C ILE A 104 9.89 -3.24 -11.69
N TRP A 105 9.36 -4.31 -11.09
CA TRP A 105 10.13 -5.53 -10.84
C TRP A 105 10.42 -6.35 -12.09
N ASN A 106 9.85 -5.99 -13.26
CA ASN A 106 10.26 -6.54 -14.56
C ASN A 106 11.58 -5.92 -15.03
N CYS A 107 12.00 -4.79 -14.44
CA CYS A 107 13.29 -4.15 -14.72
C CYS A 107 14.46 -4.75 -13.94
N TYR A 108 14.23 -5.74 -13.07
CA TYR A 108 15.27 -6.27 -12.17
C TYR A 108 16.52 -6.73 -12.92
N GLN A 109 17.67 -6.11 -12.60
CA GLN A 109 18.98 -6.31 -13.21
C GLN A 109 19.07 -5.99 -14.72
N ASP A 110 18.13 -5.22 -15.27
CA ASP A 110 18.14 -4.80 -16.66
C ASP A 110 18.23 -3.28 -16.82
N LYS A 111 19.41 -2.77 -17.15
CA LYS A 111 19.67 -1.34 -17.41
C LYS A 111 19.13 -0.85 -18.76
N ARG A 112 18.58 -1.75 -19.60
CA ARG A 112 18.01 -1.42 -20.92
C ARG A 112 16.48 -1.42 -20.91
N SER A 113 15.83 -1.71 -19.80
CA SER A 113 14.39 -1.84 -19.63
C SER A 113 13.65 -0.49 -19.63
N THR A 114 13.88 0.35 -20.63
CA THR A 114 13.28 1.69 -20.72
C THR A 114 11.74 1.64 -20.79
N GLY A 115 11.17 0.69 -21.54
CA GLY A 115 9.73 0.53 -21.68
C GLY A 115 9.04 0.18 -20.35
N TRP A 116 9.55 -0.82 -19.62
CA TRP A 116 8.99 -1.18 -18.31
C TRP A 116 9.11 -0.04 -17.30
N THR A 117 10.24 0.67 -17.30
CA THR A 117 10.43 1.85 -16.46
C THR A 117 9.42 2.94 -16.80
N PHE A 118 9.21 3.23 -18.08
CA PHE A 118 8.22 4.19 -18.55
C PHE A 118 6.82 3.83 -18.02
N TYR A 119 6.36 2.60 -18.22
CA TYR A 119 5.03 2.18 -17.76
C TYR A 119 4.90 2.21 -16.23
N ALA A 120 5.94 1.82 -15.50
CA ALA A 120 5.92 1.90 -14.04
C ALA A 120 5.75 3.34 -13.56
N PHE A 121 6.52 4.27 -14.11
CA PHE A 121 6.43 5.67 -13.70
C PHE A 121 5.19 6.37 -14.27
N ALA A 122 4.58 5.88 -15.36
CA ALA A 122 3.27 6.33 -15.81
C ALA A 122 2.18 6.02 -14.75
N CYS A 123 2.26 4.89 -14.04
CA CYS A 123 1.37 4.62 -12.91
C CYS A 123 1.56 5.63 -11.77
N ILE A 124 2.80 6.03 -11.47
CA ILE A 124 3.07 7.11 -10.49
C ILE A 124 2.55 8.45 -11.02
N GLY A 125 2.69 8.72 -12.32
CA GLY A 125 2.12 9.91 -12.97
C GLY A 125 0.60 9.97 -12.85
N LEU A 126 -0.11 8.86 -13.04
CA LEU A 126 -1.56 8.77 -12.82
C LEU A 126 -1.91 9.01 -11.33
N ALA A 127 -1.15 8.44 -10.41
CA ALA A 127 -1.34 8.70 -8.98
C ALA A 127 -1.11 10.17 -8.64
N SER A 128 -0.10 10.82 -9.25
CA SER A 128 0.22 12.23 -9.01
C SER A 128 -0.83 13.20 -9.56
N MET A 129 -1.62 12.82 -10.55
CA MET A 129 -2.78 13.61 -11.02
C MET A 129 -3.87 13.73 -9.95
N VAL A 130 -3.93 12.78 -9.02
CA VAL A 130 -4.93 12.76 -7.93
C VAL A 130 -4.31 13.26 -6.63
N PHE A 131 -3.04 12.95 -6.41
CA PHE A 131 -2.26 13.30 -5.22
C PHE A 131 -0.85 13.72 -5.65
N VAL A 132 -0.67 15.01 -5.91
CA VAL A 132 0.58 15.56 -6.48
C VAL A 132 1.79 15.33 -5.57
N GLN A 133 1.59 15.28 -4.25
CA GLN A 133 2.64 15.09 -3.25
C GLN A 133 3.34 13.73 -3.35
N ILE A 134 2.80 12.75 -4.11
CA ILE A 134 3.51 11.51 -4.40
C ILE A 134 4.82 11.77 -5.16
N GLY A 135 4.96 12.94 -5.80
CA GLY A 135 6.19 13.39 -6.43
C GLY A 135 7.38 13.47 -5.48
N TYR A 136 7.15 13.68 -4.17
CA TYR A 136 8.23 13.67 -3.17
C TYR A 136 8.88 12.29 -2.99
N PHE A 137 8.22 11.24 -3.42
CA PHE A 137 8.79 9.89 -3.42
C PHE A 137 9.74 9.64 -4.61
N MET A 138 9.76 10.51 -5.63
CA MET A 138 10.60 10.30 -6.83
C MET A 138 12.08 10.05 -6.51
N PRO A 139 12.77 10.82 -5.66
CA PRO A 139 14.16 10.55 -5.30
C PRO A 139 14.33 9.16 -4.67
N ILE A 140 13.38 8.75 -3.82
CA ILE A 140 13.38 7.43 -3.16
C ILE A 140 13.21 6.32 -4.19
N LEU A 141 12.33 6.50 -5.18
CA LEU A 141 12.11 5.55 -6.26
C LEU A 141 13.35 5.43 -7.17
N TRP A 142 14.10 6.50 -7.40
CA TRP A 142 15.37 6.44 -8.12
C TRP A 142 16.46 5.72 -7.30
N ILE A 143 16.52 5.95 -5.98
CA ILE A 143 17.40 5.17 -5.08
C ILE A 143 17.03 3.69 -5.15
N MET A 144 15.74 3.36 -5.14
CA MET A 144 15.25 2.00 -5.34
C MET A 144 15.77 1.40 -6.66
N MET A 145 15.73 2.16 -7.75
CA MET A 145 16.23 1.71 -9.05
C MET A 145 17.75 1.49 -9.06
N MET A 146 18.50 2.28 -8.29
CA MET A 146 19.96 2.16 -8.20
C MET A 146 20.38 0.96 -7.35
N VAL A 147 19.76 0.78 -6.19
CA VAL A 147 20.22 -0.14 -5.14
C VAL A 147 19.53 -1.50 -5.22
N PHE A 148 18.23 -1.53 -5.42
CA PHE A 148 17.44 -2.76 -5.29
C PHE A 148 17.08 -3.40 -6.63
N THR A 149 16.61 -2.64 -7.61
CA THR A 149 16.31 -3.21 -8.92
C THR A 149 17.54 -3.27 -9.83
N LEU A 150 18.62 -2.50 -9.53
CA LEU A 150 19.85 -2.43 -10.31
C LEU A 150 19.61 -2.11 -11.79
N SER A 151 18.54 -1.36 -12.08
CA SER A 151 18.10 -1.01 -13.43
C SER A 151 18.38 0.46 -13.80
N PHE A 152 18.98 1.23 -12.89
CA PHE A 152 19.23 2.65 -13.13
C PHE A 152 20.29 2.87 -14.21
N SER A 153 19.93 3.69 -15.18
CA SER A 153 20.80 4.18 -16.26
C SER A 153 20.30 5.54 -16.74
N VAL A 154 21.07 6.27 -17.51
CA VAL A 154 20.63 7.55 -18.09
C VAL A 154 19.34 7.38 -18.90
N LYS A 155 19.23 6.28 -19.68
CA LYS A 155 18.04 5.98 -20.49
C LYS A 155 16.81 5.69 -19.63
N THR A 156 16.95 4.89 -18.57
CA THR A 156 15.85 4.56 -17.66
C THR A 156 15.46 5.76 -16.79
N PHE A 157 16.41 6.63 -16.44
CA PHE A 157 16.12 7.89 -15.76
C PHE A 157 15.22 8.79 -16.62
N PHE A 158 15.59 9.07 -17.88
CA PHE A 158 14.73 9.85 -18.76
C PHE A 158 13.40 9.15 -19.06
N ALA A 159 13.38 7.81 -19.17
CA ALA A 159 12.15 7.06 -19.32
C ALA A 159 11.21 7.23 -18.11
N SER A 160 11.76 7.31 -16.88
CA SER A 160 10.98 7.56 -15.67
C SER A 160 10.36 8.96 -15.67
N LEU A 161 11.09 9.99 -16.09
CA LEU A 161 10.57 11.35 -16.21
C LEU A 161 9.48 11.46 -17.26
N VAL A 162 9.70 10.88 -18.44
CA VAL A 162 8.68 10.87 -19.50
C VAL A 162 7.44 10.12 -19.05
N GLY A 163 7.60 8.95 -18.38
CA GLY A 163 6.49 8.19 -17.81
C GLY A 163 5.66 9.02 -16.83
N LEU A 164 6.31 9.76 -15.94
CA LEU A 164 5.63 10.65 -14.99
C LEU A 164 4.83 11.78 -15.70
N ILE A 165 5.37 12.36 -16.77
CA ILE A 165 4.80 13.53 -17.45
C ILE A 165 3.66 13.14 -18.40
N VAL A 166 3.71 11.96 -19.02
CA VAL A 166 2.72 11.56 -20.05
C VAL A 166 1.26 11.67 -19.59
N PRO A 167 0.85 11.24 -18.38
CA PRO A 167 -0.53 11.44 -17.93
C PRO A 167 -0.93 12.93 -17.89
N TYR A 168 -0.03 13.81 -17.50
CA TYR A 168 -0.27 15.27 -17.49
C TYR A 168 -0.45 15.87 -18.90
N TRP A 169 0.14 15.25 -19.91
CA TRP A 169 -0.08 15.68 -21.29
C TRP A 169 -1.56 15.54 -21.70
N PHE A 170 -2.17 14.41 -21.32
CA PHE A 170 -3.61 14.20 -21.57
C PHE A 170 -4.48 15.12 -20.72
N ALA A 171 -4.11 15.32 -19.43
CA ALA A 171 -4.80 16.26 -18.58
C ALA A 171 -4.72 17.69 -19.09
N ALA A 172 -3.54 18.14 -19.55
CA ALA A 172 -3.35 19.45 -20.14
C ALA A 172 -4.24 19.65 -21.38
N GLY A 173 -4.34 18.65 -22.25
CA GLY A 173 -5.26 18.66 -23.38
C GLY A 173 -6.74 18.84 -22.97
N TYR A 174 -7.16 18.15 -21.89
CA TYR A 174 -8.50 18.29 -21.36
C TYR A 174 -8.74 19.67 -20.73
N PHE A 175 -7.82 20.20 -19.93
CA PHE A 175 -7.91 21.52 -19.31
C PHE A 175 -7.88 22.65 -20.36
N PHE A 176 -7.12 22.45 -21.45
CA PHE A 176 -7.12 23.37 -22.59
C PHE A 176 -8.47 23.37 -23.31
N TYR A 177 -9.06 22.19 -23.54
CA TYR A 177 -10.37 22.06 -24.20
C TYR A 177 -11.51 22.66 -23.37
N THR A 178 -11.42 22.64 -22.05
CA THR A 178 -12.43 23.17 -21.13
C THR A 178 -12.18 24.63 -20.72
N ASP A 179 -11.21 25.30 -21.34
CA ASP A 179 -10.78 26.68 -21.02
C ASP A 179 -10.42 26.90 -19.53
N ASN A 180 -10.02 25.81 -18.81
CA ASN A 180 -9.71 25.83 -17.37
C ASN A 180 -8.22 25.53 -17.10
N ILE A 181 -7.32 26.25 -17.77
CA ILE A 181 -5.87 26.07 -17.61
C ILE A 181 -5.44 26.41 -16.14
N GLN A 182 -6.18 27.32 -15.48
CA GLN A 182 -5.96 27.67 -14.08
C GLN A 182 -6.02 26.43 -13.17
N GLY A 183 -6.94 25.51 -13.39
CA GLY A 183 -7.06 24.30 -12.58
C GLY A 183 -5.82 23.40 -12.64
N LEU A 184 -5.12 23.37 -13.77
CA LEU A 184 -3.83 22.67 -13.88
C LEU A 184 -2.72 23.40 -13.11
N ALA A 185 -2.69 24.73 -13.17
CA ALA A 185 -1.73 25.54 -12.43
C ALA A 185 -1.94 25.39 -10.92
N ASP A 186 -3.18 25.44 -10.44
CA ASP A 186 -3.54 25.26 -9.03
C ASP A 186 -3.12 23.88 -8.51
N HIS A 187 -3.29 22.83 -9.32
CA HIS A 187 -2.82 21.48 -8.96
C HIS A 187 -1.29 21.42 -8.74
N PHE A 188 -0.50 22.10 -9.58
CA PHE A 188 0.94 22.18 -9.35
C PHE A 188 1.32 23.13 -8.20
N CYS A 189 0.51 24.15 -7.93
CA CYS A 189 0.71 24.99 -6.75
C CYS A 189 0.52 24.20 -5.44
N GLU A 190 -0.36 23.19 -5.40
CA GLU A 190 -0.50 22.31 -4.24
C GLU A 190 0.78 21.53 -3.93
N PHE A 191 1.65 21.29 -4.93
CA PHE A 191 2.96 20.65 -4.71
C PHE A 191 3.91 21.52 -3.89
N ILE A 192 3.81 22.84 -4.02
CA ILE A 192 4.69 23.82 -3.35
C ILE A 192 4.07 24.29 -2.02
N ASN A 193 2.75 24.23 -1.89
CA ASN A 193 2.04 24.64 -0.69
C ASN A 193 2.19 23.58 0.42
N TYR A 194 3.24 23.76 1.21
CA TYR A 194 3.42 23.01 2.44
C TYR A 194 2.47 23.56 3.50
N SER A 195 1.62 22.70 4.06
CA SER A 195 0.98 23.00 5.34
C SER A 195 2.03 23.10 6.45
N GLU A 196 1.68 23.73 7.55
CA GLU A 196 2.58 23.78 8.72
C GLU A 196 3.03 22.37 9.11
N LEU A 197 4.34 22.23 9.41
CA LEU A 197 4.90 20.96 9.82
C LEU A 197 4.30 20.56 11.19
N PHE A 198 3.97 19.28 11.34
CA PHE A 198 3.38 18.74 12.57
C PHE A 198 2.01 19.32 12.94
N ASP A 199 1.23 19.76 11.93
CA ASP A 199 -0.15 20.19 12.16
C ASP A 199 -1.08 18.98 12.24
N TYR A 200 -1.49 18.62 13.46
CA TYR A 200 -2.41 17.53 13.77
C TYR A 200 -3.86 18.00 13.99
N SER A 201 -4.16 19.28 13.74
CA SER A 201 -5.47 19.87 14.04
C SER A 201 -6.65 19.25 13.27
N GLN A 202 -6.38 18.59 12.13
CA GLN A 202 -7.39 17.94 11.30
C GLN A 202 -7.39 16.41 11.41
N VAL A 203 -6.53 15.85 12.25
CA VAL A 203 -6.39 14.40 12.38
C VAL A 203 -7.45 13.86 13.34
N THR A 204 -8.16 12.80 12.93
CA THR A 204 -9.16 12.15 13.76
C THR A 204 -8.57 11.02 14.59
N ASP A 205 -9.21 10.71 15.73
CA ASP A 205 -8.83 9.59 16.60
C ASP A 205 -8.74 8.27 15.83
N HIS A 206 -9.66 8.05 14.89
CA HIS A 206 -9.71 6.86 14.04
C HIS A 206 -8.45 6.76 13.15
N GLN A 207 -8.01 7.88 12.57
CA GLN A 207 -6.81 7.92 11.72
C GLN A 207 -5.56 7.59 12.52
N VAL A 208 -5.42 8.13 13.73
CA VAL A 208 -4.28 7.84 14.62
C VAL A 208 -4.27 6.38 15.04
N LEU A 209 -5.42 5.83 15.42
CA LEU A 209 -5.54 4.43 15.82
C LEU A 209 -5.17 3.49 14.66
N ASN A 210 -5.71 3.74 13.47
CA ASN A 210 -5.45 2.96 12.27
C ASN A 210 -3.97 3.04 11.88
N LEU A 211 -3.40 4.26 11.83
CA LEU A 211 -1.99 4.47 11.52
C LEU A 211 -1.08 3.80 12.54
N GLY A 212 -1.37 3.95 13.84
CA GLY A 212 -0.61 3.33 14.91
C GLY A 212 -0.59 1.80 14.79
N PHE A 213 -1.74 1.20 14.51
CA PHE A 213 -1.83 -0.25 14.32
C PHE A 213 -1.07 -0.72 13.07
N VAL A 214 -1.25 -0.07 11.91
CA VAL A 214 -0.53 -0.41 10.67
C VAL A 214 0.97 -0.23 10.84
N THR A 215 1.42 0.86 11.49
CA THR A 215 2.83 1.12 11.78
C THR A 215 3.43 0.04 12.69
N LEU A 216 2.72 -0.36 13.73
CA LEU A 216 3.13 -1.46 14.62
C LEU A 216 3.31 -2.77 13.84
N LEU A 217 2.36 -3.11 12.95
CA LEU A 217 2.46 -4.28 12.10
C LEU A 217 3.65 -4.18 11.12
N THR A 218 3.91 -3.00 10.58
CA THR A 218 5.06 -2.74 9.69
C THR A 218 6.36 -3.00 10.43
N ILE A 219 6.50 -2.51 11.66
CA ILE A 219 7.69 -2.72 12.50
C ILE A 219 7.89 -4.20 12.82
N ILE A 220 6.84 -4.90 13.27
CA ILE A 220 6.90 -6.33 13.58
C ILE A 220 7.31 -7.14 12.36
N GLY A 221 6.65 -6.88 11.22
CA GLY A 221 6.93 -7.56 9.96
C GLY A 221 8.36 -7.30 9.45
N SER A 222 8.82 -6.06 9.52
CA SER A 222 10.17 -5.65 9.10
C SER A 222 11.26 -6.30 9.96
N ILE A 223 11.13 -6.27 11.29
CA ILE A 223 12.08 -6.91 12.22
C ILE A 223 12.12 -8.43 11.95
N HIS A 224 10.95 -9.05 11.77
CA HIS A 224 10.89 -10.47 11.47
C HIS A 224 11.58 -10.78 10.14
N PHE A 225 11.28 -10.01 9.08
CA PHE A 225 11.87 -10.22 7.77
C PHE A 225 13.40 -10.08 7.81
N ILE A 226 13.95 -9.00 8.39
CA ILE A 226 15.40 -8.78 8.49
C ILE A 226 16.08 -9.97 9.17
N ARG A 227 15.46 -10.55 10.22
CA ARG A 227 16.03 -11.71 10.94
C ARG A 227 15.95 -13.03 10.16
N THR A 228 15.02 -13.18 9.22
CA THR A 228 14.73 -14.47 8.55
C THR A 228 14.99 -14.45 7.05
N SER A 229 15.38 -13.30 6.49
CA SER A 229 15.58 -13.06 5.04
C SER A 229 16.62 -13.96 4.38
N TYR A 230 17.57 -14.52 5.16
CA TYR A 230 18.62 -15.40 4.65
C TYR A 230 18.08 -16.65 3.90
N GLY A 231 16.86 -17.05 4.21
CA GLY A 231 16.21 -18.19 3.55
C GLY A 231 15.52 -17.82 2.24
N ASP A 232 15.41 -16.53 1.89
CA ASP A 232 14.72 -16.06 0.69
C ASP A 232 15.66 -15.86 -0.49
N LYS A 233 15.10 -15.92 -1.72
CA LYS A 233 15.86 -15.62 -2.94
C LYS A 233 16.33 -14.17 -2.93
N ILE A 234 17.47 -13.87 -3.55
CA ILE A 234 18.06 -12.53 -3.60
C ILE A 234 17.05 -11.51 -4.13
N ARG A 235 16.35 -11.80 -5.24
CA ARG A 235 15.31 -10.92 -5.79
C ARG A 235 14.20 -10.63 -4.78
N THR A 236 13.71 -11.65 -4.07
CA THR A 236 12.67 -11.48 -3.05
C THR A 236 13.16 -10.59 -1.90
N ARG A 237 14.42 -10.75 -1.47
CA ARG A 237 15.02 -9.87 -0.45
C ARG A 237 15.05 -8.42 -0.89
N MET A 238 15.48 -8.14 -2.13
CA MET A 238 15.49 -6.78 -2.68
C MET A 238 14.08 -6.16 -2.69
N ILE A 239 13.04 -6.95 -3.01
CA ILE A 239 11.65 -6.49 -2.97
C ILE A 239 11.25 -6.08 -1.55
N TYR A 240 11.50 -6.92 -0.55
CA TYR A 240 11.13 -6.62 0.84
C TYR A 240 11.93 -5.45 1.42
N GLU A 241 13.21 -5.33 1.10
CA GLU A 241 14.05 -4.19 1.51
C GLU A 241 13.52 -2.89 0.91
N THR A 242 13.08 -2.91 -0.36
CA THR A 242 12.37 -1.77 -0.99
C THR A 242 11.09 -1.43 -0.24
N ILE A 243 10.27 -2.43 0.08
CA ILE A 243 9.02 -2.27 0.83
C ILE A 243 9.30 -1.61 2.18
N ILE A 244 10.32 -2.05 2.90
CA ILE A 244 10.72 -1.47 4.20
C ILE A 244 11.18 -0.02 4.02
N MET A 245 12.02 0.26 3.03
CA MET A 245 12.52 1.62 2.75
C MET A 245 11.35 2.59 2.46
N ILE A 246 10.42 2.20 1.60
CA ILE A 246 9.27 3.03 1.25
C ILE A 246 8.32 3.18 2.44
N SER A 247 8.14 2.13 3.28
CA SER A 247 7.34 2.22 4.50
C SER A 247 7.91 3.25 5.48
N VAL A 248 9.22 3.24 5.69
CA VAL A 248 9.89 4.24 6.55
C VAL A 248 9.69 5.64 5.99
N ALA A 249 9.85 5.84 4.69
CA ALA A 249 9.61 7.12 4.05
C ALA A 249 8.16 7.59 4.19
N CYS A 250 7.18 6.69 4.03
CA CYS A 250 5.76 7.01 4.25
C CYS A 250 5.50 7.44 5.69
N ILE A 251 6.02 6.70 6.68
CA ILE A 251 5.84 7.03 8.10
C ILE A 251 6.45 8.40 8.41
N ILE A 252 7.67 8.66 7.94
CA ILE A 252 8.32 9.98 8.14
C ILE A 252 7.46 11.08 7.51
N PHE A 253 6.97 10.88 6.29
CA PHE A 253 6.16 11.88 5.61
C PHE A 253 4.81 12.12 6.32
N ILE A 254 4.13 11.08 6.79
CA ILE A 254 2.89 11.20 7.56
C ILE A 254 3.12 11.98 8.86
N VAL A 255 4.24 11.72 9.56
CA VAL A 255 4.58 12.46 10.80
C VAL A 255 4.87 13.92 10.52
N LEU A 256 5.55 14.24 9.41
CA LEU A 256 5.85 15.62 9.04
C LEU A 256 4.63 16.38 8.53
N GLN A 257 3.74 15.69 7.78
CA GLN A 257 2.54 16.27 7.19
C GLN A 257 1.32 15.36 7.40
N PRO A 258 0.68 15.42 8.57
CA PRO A 258 -0.44 14.55 8.93
C PRO A 258 -1.68 14.72 8.05
N ARG A 259 -1.82 15.85 7.37
CA ARG A 259 -2.92 16.14 6.43
C ARG A 259 -3.08 15.06 5.35
N HIS A 260 -1.98 14.38 4.96
CA HIS A 260 -1.96 13.36 3.89
C HIS A 260 -2.02 11.93 4.42
N ILE A 261 -2.50 11.74 5.65
CA ILE A 261 -2.57 10.44 6.34
C ILE A 261 -3.41 9.42 5.57
N GLN A 262 -4.46 9.86 4.86
CA GLN A 262 -5.36 8.95 4.12
C GLN A 262 -4.67 8.36 2.89
N GLU A 263 -4.05 9.19 2.04
CA GLU A 263 -3.41 8.77 0.81
C GLU A 263 -2.14 7.94 1.10
N LEU A 264 -1.32 8.41 2.02
CA LEU A 264 -0.10 7.72 2.43
C LEU A 264 -0.38 6.46 3.25
N GLY A 265 -1.48 6.45 4.00
CA GLY A 265 -1.95 5.28 4.74
C GLY A 265 -2.27 4.10 3.82
N GLY A 266 -2.88 4.36 2.66
CA GLY A 266 -3.10 3.35 1.63
C GLY A 266 -1.78 2.74 1.11
N ILE A 267 -0.78 3.57 0.82
CA ILE A 267 0.56 3.11 0.40
C ILE A 267 1.22 2.30 1.53
N LEU A 268 1.11 2.76 2.78
CA LEU A 268 1.66 2.06 3.93
C LEU A 268 1.03 0.68 4.10
N ILE A 269 -0.29 0.53 3.90
CA ILE A 269 -0.99 -0.75 3.94
C ILE A 269 -0.49 -1.70 2.83
N VAL A 270 -0.27 -1.19 1.60
CA VAL A 270 0.33 -1.97 0.50
C VAL A 270 1.66 -2.57 0.92
N ASN A 271 2.48 -1.80 1.60
CA ASN A 271 3.81 -2.24 2.06
C ASN A 271 3.72 -3.16 3.29
N THR A 272 2.82 -2.88 4.22
CA THR A 272 2.65 -3.68 5.45
C THR A 272 2.13 -5.08 5.16
N ALA A 273 1.24 -5.22 4.18
CA ALA A 273 0.58 -6.49 3.86
C ALA A 273 1.57 -7.63 3.53
N PRO A 274 2.58 -7.48 2.67
CA PRO A 274 3.59 -8.51 2.44
C PRO A 274 4.44 -8.80 3.69
N LEU A 275 4.82 -7.77 4.45
CA LEU A 275 5.64 -7.91 5.65
C LEU A 275 4.96 -8.76 6.73
N ILE A 276 3.71 -8.45 7.04
CA ILE A 276 2.95 -9.22 8.03
C ILE A 276 2.57 -10.61 7.51
N ALA A 277 2.30 -10.73 6.22
CA ALA A 277 2.05 -12.03 5.58
C ALA A 277 3.27 -12.95 5.68
N HIS A 278 4.48 -12.40 5.52
CA HIS A 278 5.74 -13.14 5.70
C HIS A 278 5.88 -13.61 7.15
N PHE A 279 5.62 -12.73 8.13
CA PHE A 279 5.61 -13.09 9.53
C PHE A 279 4.62 -14.24 9.82
N ILE A 280 3.37 -14.11 9.38
CA ILE A 280 2.32 -15.12 9.61
C ILE A 280 2.68 -16.45 8.96
N THR A 281 3.26 -16.45 7.76
CA THR A 281 3.50 -17.69 6.98
C THR A 281 4.71 -18.45 7.48
N PHE A 282 5.78 -17.79 7.91
CA PHE A 282 7.07 -18.44 8.20
C PHE A 282 7.34 -18.68 9.69
N THR A 283 6.53 -18.14 10.58
CA THR A 283 6.67 -18.42 12.02
C THR A 283 5.88 -19.67 12.42
N ARG A 284 6.44 -20.47 13.34
CA ARG A 284 5.86 -21.78 13.73
C ARG A 284 5.85 -22.00 15.26
N GLY A 285 5.89 -20.94 16.05
CA GLY A 285 5.90 -21.00 17.51
C GLY A 285 4.50 -21.04 18.12
N LYS A 286 4.38 -21.50 19.38
CA LYS A 286 3.14 -21.33 20.16
C LYS A 286 2.88 -19.84 20.42
N PHE A 287 3.93 -19.09 20.72
CA PHE A 287 3.88 -17.65 20.96
C PHE A 287 3.39 -16.90 19.72
N THR A 288 3.92 -17.20 18.53
CA THR A 288 3.51 -16.57 17.28
C THR A 288 2.07 -16.89 16.90
N ASN A 289 1.58 -18.08 17.26
CA ASN A 289 0.18 -18.43 17.07
C ASN A 289 -0.75 -17.61 17.98
N ILE A 290 -0.34 -17.34 19.23
CA ILE A 290 -1.09 -16.44 20.13
C ILE A 290 -1.06 -15.02 19.58
N SER A 291 0.11 -14.52 19.14
CA SER A 291 0.25 -13.21 18.51
C SER A 291 -0.67 -13.07 17.28
N PHE A 292 -0.77 -14.10 16.43
CA PHE A 292 -1.66 -14.10 15.28
C PHE A 292 -3.13 -13.95 15.68
N ILE A 293 -3.58 -14.71 16.70
CA ILE A 293 -4.96 -14.61 17.20
C ILE A 293 -5.22 -13.22 17.78
N LEU A 294 -4.27 -12.68 18.54
CA LEU A 294 -4.37 -11.35 19.12
C LEU A 294 -4.44 -10.26 18.03
N LEU A 295 -3.64 -10.37 16.97
CA LEU A 295 -3.71 -9.47 15.81
C LEU A 295 -5.08 -9.52 15.12
N LEU A 296 -5.67 -10.72 14.96
CA LEU A 296 -7.02 -10.85 14.40
C LEU A 296 -8.08 -10.20 15.30
N ILE A 297 -7.99 -10.39 16.62
CA ILE A 297 -8.90 -9.75 17.58
C ILE A 297 -8.77 -8.23 17.53
N MET A 298 -7.53 -7.71 17.55
CA MET A 298 -7.29 -6.26 17.46
C MET A 298 -7.84 -5.68 16.15
N LEU A 299 -7.64 -6.37 15.02
CA LEU A 299 -8.18 -5.95 13.73
C LEU A 299 -9.70 -5.83 13.77
N VAL A 300 -10.40 -6.82 14.33
CA VAL A 300 -11.87 -6.81 14.46
C VAL A 300 -12.33 -5.71 15.42
N LEU A 301 -11.63 -5.50 16.54
CA LEU A 301 -11.97 -4.45 17.50
C LEU A 301 -11.79 -3.05 16.91
N ILE A 302 -10.69 -2.79 16.20
CA ILE A 302 -10.46 -1.50 15.54
C ILE A 302 -11.49 -1.28 14.43
N MET A 303 -11.82 -2.30 13.65
CA MET A 303 -12.86 -2.22 12.63
C MET A 303 -14.23 -1.89 13.25
N ALA A 304 -14.59 -2.56 14.35
CA ALA A 304 -15.81 -2.28 15.08
C ALA A 304 -15.82 -0.85 15.66
N TYR A 305 -14.69 -0.39 16.21
CA TYR A 305 -14.54 0.98 16.68
C TYR A 305 -14.77 1.99 15.55
N ASN A 306 -14.12 1.78 14.39
CA ASN A 306 -14.27 2.66 13.23
C ASN A 306 -15.70 2.75 12.69
N ILE A 307 -16.52 1.71 12.88
CA ILE A 307 -17.93 1.69 12.40
C ILE A 307 -18.91 2.23 13.44
N LEU A 308 -18.69 1.94 14.73
CA LEU A 308 -19.67 2.20 15.78
C LEU A 308 -19.47 3.52 16.51
N VAL A 309 -18.24 4.04 16.54
CA VAL A 309 -17.92 5.29 17.26
C VAL A 309 -17.88 6.44 16.24
N PRO A 310 -18.58 7.57 16.52
CA PRO A 310 -18.46 8.76 15.66
C PRO A 310 -17.05 9.34 15.75
N GLU A 311 -16.59 9.91 14.61
CA GLU A 311 -15.27 10.54 14.55
C GLU A 311 -15.18 11.76 15.45
N SER A 312 -14.09 11.86 16.22
CA SER A 312 -13.71 13.04 16.98
C SER A 312 -12.36 13.57 16.48
N ILE A 313 -12.26 14.90 16.41
CA ILE A 313 -10.98 15.54 16.07
C ILE A 313 -10.12 15.54 17.33
N LEU A 314 -8.85 15.17 17.23
CA LEU A 314 -7.88 15.29 18.31
C LEU A 314 -7.69 16.80 18.59
N LEU A 315 -8.08 17.23 19.79
CA LEU A 315 -7.89 18.58 20.29
C LEU A 315 -6.41 18.80 20.68
#